data_566fe7f9008cd93b11af0b031f2417fd
#
_entry.id   566fe7f9008cd93b11af0b031f2417fd
#
_cell.length_a   1.000
_cell.length_b   1.000
_cell.length_c   1.000
_cell.angle_alpha   90.00
_cell.angle_beta   90.00
_cell.angle_gamma   90.00
#
_symmetry.space_group_name_H-M   'P 1'
#
loop_
_entity.id
_entity.type
_entity.pdbx_description
1 polymer ?
#
loop_
_entity_poly.entity_id
_entity_poly.type
_entity_poly.pdbx_seq_one_letter_code
_entity_poly.pdbx_strand_id
1 'polypeptide(L)'
;MRYRRLRPLPASGRLALSLICAVAALTAAGLAFLADAVALGSTACGTAAISLALAAVQWRSLADDRADEADEVTIDLRNPLPRLSTNDPVTGLVDKTYFRVTLSQRVASGRRHLQPLSLVVFELDGFERARPERRDQALRLLGSALRRTLRECDTACRYGDAAVAALLEDTPESGAAAAAERVRKALAMSPTGRSFTLSAGIACYPSHALDAHDLLRRSVQALAAARAAGRDRVEIAGVD
;
A
#
# COMPACT_ATOMS: atom_id res chain seq x y z
N MET A 1 28.08 -47.52 23.65
CA MET A 1 27.33 -46.91 22.55
C MET A 1 26.50 -45.77 23.09
N ARG A 2 26.90 -44.50 22.81
CA ARG A 2 26.19 -43.30 23.30
C ARG A 2 25.28 -42.81 22.17
N TYR A 3 23.96 -42.91 22.35
CA TYR A 3 22.96 -42.31 21.45
C TYR A 3 23.06 -40.79 21.52
N ARG A 4 23.48 -40.16 20.44
CA ARG A 4 23.48 -38.71 20.27
C ARG A 4 22.03 -38.26 19.98
N ARG A 5 21.33 -37.70 21.00
CA ARG A 5 20.01 -37.11 20.82
C ARG A 5 20.15 -35.90 19.85
N LEU A 6 19.52 -35.99 18.69
CA LEU A 6 19.40 -34.87 17.76
C LEU A 6 18.55 -33.78 18.43
N ARG A 7 19.08 -32.56 18.47
CA ARG A 7 18.34 -31.41 18.98
C ARG A 7 17.18 -31.12 18.04
N PRO A 8 15.97 -30.81 18.55
CA PRO A 8 14.85 -30.40 17.70
C PRO A 8 15.17 -29.05 17.02
N LEU A 9 14.82 -28.96 15.73
CA LEU A 9 14.97 -27.73 14.95
C LEU A 9 14.16 -26.60 15.58
N PRO A 10 14.67 -25.34 15.53
CA PRO A 10 13.94 -24.16 16.02
C PRO A 10 12.61 -24.00 15.26
N ALA A 11 11.64 -23.34 15.87
CA ALA A 11 10.28 -23.21 15.33
C ALA A 11 10.24 -22.62 13.91
N SER A 12 11.16 -21.69 13.59
CA SER A 12 11.36 -21.13 12.25
C SER A 12 11.77 -22.18 11.19
N GLY A 13 12.58 -23.18 11.58
CA GLY A 13 12.98 -24.26 10.68
C GLY A 13 11.85 -25.24 10.35
N ARG A 14 10.89 -25.43 11.27
CA ARG A 14 9.72 -26.31 11.04
C ARG A 14 8.72 -25.66 10.08
N LEU A 15 8.54 -24.34 10.18
CA LEU A 15 7.68 -23.58 9.26
C LEU A 15 8.28 -23.54 7.85
N ALA A 16 9.58 -23.34 7.73
CA ALA A 16 10.26 -23.37 6.42
C ALA A 16 10.14 -24.74 5.75
N LEU A 17 10.31 -25.82 6.51
CA LEU A 17 10.21 -27.18 5.98
C LEU A 17 8.77 -27.52 5.54
N SER A 18 7.74 -27.10 6.29
CA SER A 18 6.35 -27.29 5.91
C SER A 18 5.97 -26.50 4.66
N LEU A 19 6.53 -25.31 4.48
CA LEU A 19 6.32 -24.49 3.28
C LEU A 19 6.94 -25.13 2.04
N ILE A 20 8.16 -25.65 2.16
CA ILE A 20 8.86 -26.35 1.06
C ILE A 20 8.09 -27.61 0.65
N CYS A 21 7.58 -28.39 1.61
CA CYS A 21 6.77 -29.57 1.33
C CYS A 21 5.44 -29.21 0.66
N ALA A 22 4.78 -28.12 1.07
CA ALA A 22 3.54 -27.66 0.46
C ALA A 22 3.74 -27.17 -0.99
N VAL A 23 4.83 -26.44 -1.26
CA VAL A 23 5.18 -26.01 -2.61
C VAL A 23 5.53 -27.19 -3.50
N ALA A 24 6.28 -28.17 -2.99
CA ALA A 24 6.63 -29.39 -3.74
C ALA A 24 5.38 -30.24 -4.05
N ALA A 25 4.42 -30.33 -3.14
CA ALA A 25 3.17 -31.06 -3.39
C ALA A 25 2.30 -30.35 -4.43
N LEU A 26 2.24 -29.02 -4.43
CA LEU A 26 1.49 -28.22 -5.42
C LEU A 26 2.13 -28.32 -6.82
N THR A 27 3.46 -28.34 -6.91
CA THR A 27 4.15 -28.50 -8.21
C THR A 27 3.99 -29.91 -8.76
N ALA A 28 4.01 -30.94 -7.92
CA ALA A 28 3.77 -32.33 -8.35
C ALA A 28 2.33 -32.54 -8.83
N ALA A 29 1.34 -31.98 -8.13
CA ALA A 29 -0.06 -32.03 -8.55
C ALA A 29 -0.30 -31.27 -9.86
N GLY A 30 0.36 -30.12 -10.05
CA GLY A 30 0.29 -29.35 -11.29
C GLY A 30 0.88 -30.08 -12.48
N LEU A 31 2.00 -30.79 -12.29
CA LEU A 31 2.65 -31.62 -13.35
C LEU A 31 1.81 -32.83 -13.71
N ALA A 32 1.17 -33.49 -12.73
CA ALA A 32 0.28 -34.62 -13.00
C ALA A 32 -0.98 -34.17 -13.79
N PHE A 33 -1.55 -33.02 -13.43
CA PHE A 33 -2.68 -32.45 -14.15
C PHE A 33 -2.36 -32.02 -15.58
N LEU A 34 -1.12 -31.51 -15.82
CA LEU A 34 -0.65 -31.18 -17.17
C LEU A 34 -0.46 -32.44 -18.04
N ALA A 35 -0.01 -33.55 -17.46
CA ALA A 35 0.13 -34.82 -18.18
C ALA A 35 -1.23 -35.38 -18.60
N ASP A 36 -2.25 -35.30 -17.76
CA ASP A 36 -3.63 -35.71 -18.09
C ASP A 36 -4.31 -34.75 -19.09
N ALA A 37 -4.03 -33.43 -19.03
CA ALA A 37 -4.57 -32.46 -19.96
C ALA A 37 -4.03 -32.61 -21.40
N VAL A 38 -2.78 -33.06 -21.55
CA VAL A 38 -2.19 -33.37 -22.86
C VAL A 38 -2.87 -34.61 -23.51
N ALA A 39 -3.39 -35.52 -22.68
CA ALA A 39 -4.12 -36.71 -23.16
C ALA A 39 -5.57 -36.42 -23.59
N LEU A 40 -6.17 -35.31 -23.12
CA LEU A 40 -7.60 -34.94 -23.29
C LEU A 40 -7.85 -33.71 -24.18
N GLY A 41 -6.95 -33.30 -25.06
CA GLY A 41 -7.22 -32.38 -26.17
C GLY A 41 -7.96 -31.07 -25.81
N SER A 42 -7.20 -30.02 -25.62
CA SER A 42 -7.39 -28.62 -26.08
C SER A 42 -8.33 -27.60 -25.41
N THR A 43 -9.29 -27.91 -24.58
CA THR A 43 -10.15 -26.85 -24.00
C THR A 43 -9.91 -26.56 -22.52
N ALA A 44 -9.33 -27.47 -21.78
CA ALA A 44 -9.03 -27.30 -20.36
C ALA A 44 -7.74 -26.49 -20.07
N CYS A 45 -6.85 -26.35 -21.04
CA CYS A 45 -5.56 -25.67 -20.84
C CYS A 45 -5.71 -24.15 -20.65
N GLY A 46 -6.70 -23.53 -21.30
CA GLY A 46 -6.99 -22.09 -21.18
C GLY A 46 -7.50 -21.68 -19.79
N THR A 47 -8.38 -22.49 -19.22
CA THR A 47 -8.98 -22.21 -17.90
C THR A 47 -7.98 -22.42 -16.76
N ALA A 48 -7.10 -23.42 -16.86
CA ALA A 48 -6.05 -23.66 -15.88
C ALA A 48 -4.99 -22.54 -15.87
N ALA A 49 -4.61 -22.03 -17.04
CA ALA A 49 -3.65 -20.92 -17.14
C ALA A 49 -4.22 -19.61 -16.54
N ILE A 50 -5.52 -19.33 -16.78
CA ILE A 50 -6.20 -18.16 -16.20
C ILE A 50 -6.32 -18.31 -14.67
N SER A 51 -6.64 -19.49 -14.17
CA SER A 51 -6.74 -19.75 -12.72
C SER A 51 -5.38 -19.64 -12.03
N LEU A 52 -4.30 -20.07 -12.65
CA LEU A 52 -2.92 -19.92 -12.15
C LEU A 52 -2.47 -18.46 -12.17
N ALA A 53 -2.82 -17.69 -13.20
CA ALA A 53 -2.53 -16.27 -13.27
C ALA A 53 -3.31 -15.47 -12.21
N LEU A 54 -4.58 -15.77 -11.98
CA LEU A 54 -5.39 -15.17 -10.92
C LEU A 54 -4.87 -15.54 -9.52
N ALA A 55 -4.47 -16.79 -9.30
CA ALA A 55 -3.85 -17.23 -8.05
C ALA A 55 -2.49 -16.54 -7.81
N ALA A 56 -1.69 -16.31 -8.85
CA ALA A 56 -0.43 -15.60 -8.74
C ALA A 56 -0.62 -14.09 -8.42
N VAL A 57 -1.67 -13.47 -8.95
CA VAL A 57 -2.04 -12.08 -8.63
C VAL A 57 -2.54 -11.99 -7.19
N GLN A 58 -3.39 -12.92 -6.76
CA GLN A 58 -3.86 -12.99 -5.35
C GLN A 58 -2.71 -13.31 -4.39
N TRP A 59 -1.76 -14.17 -4.78
CA TRP A 59 -0.58 -14.47 -3.98
C TRP A 59 0.34 -13.24 -3.82
N ARG A 60 0.51 -12.44 -4.87
CA ARG A 60 1.27 -11.18 -4.80
C ARG A 60 0.61 -10.17 -3.86
N SER A 61 -0.71 -10.00 -3.93
CA SER A 61 -1.41 -9.10 -2.99
C SER A 61 -1.30 -9.58 -1.54
N LEU A 62 -1.39 -10.90 -1.30
CA LEU A 62 -1.22 -11.49 0.04
C LEU A 62 0.24 -11.47 0.52
N ALA A 63 1.21 -11.47 -0.39
CA ALA A 63 2.63 -11.37 -0.05
C ALA A 63 3.02 -9.92 0.28
N ASP A 64 2.45 -8.94 -0.42
CA ASP A 64 2.61 -7.51 -0.12
C ASP A 64 1.94 -7.16 1.22
N ASP A 65 0.74 -7.69 1.50
CA ASP A 65 0.07 -7.54 2.81
C ASP A 65 0.90 -8.14 3.95
N ARG A 66 1.55 -9.30 3.74
CA ARG A 66 2.42 -9.92 4.75
C ARG A 66 3.78 -9.24 4.91
N ALA A 67 4.30 -8.63 3.85
CA ALA A 67 5.51 -7.81 3.96
C ALA A 67 5.26 -6.55 4.78
N ASP A 68 4.06 -5.96 4.66
CA ASP A 68 3.65 -4.83 5.50
C ASP A 68 3.39 -5.25 6.97
N GLU A 69 2.90 -6.48 7.24
CA GLU A 69 2.75 -7.03 8.60
C GLU A 69 4.09 -7.41 9.25
N ALA A 70 5.09 -7.83 8.47
CA ALA A 70 6.43 -8.15 8.98
C ALA A 70 7.22 -6.91 9.42
N ASP A 71 6.81 -5.73 8.97
CA ASP A 71 7.32 -4.42 9.39
C ASP A 71 6.59 -3.86 10.65
N GLU A 72 5.94 -4.74 11.43
CA GLU A 72 5.47 -4.39 12.77
C GLU A 72 6.69 -4.07 13.64
N VAL A 73 7.11 -2.82 13.53
CA VAL A 73 8.17 -2.23 14.34
C VAL A 73 7.72 -2.36 15.80
N THR A 74 8.28 -3.34 16.49
CA THR A 74 8.25 -3.39 17.94
C THR A 74 8.93 -2.12 18.42
N ILE A 75 8.15 -1.09 18.75
CA ILE A 75 8.66 0.16 19.31
C ILE A 75 9.25 -0.20 20.66
N ASP A 76 10.56 -0.40 20.69
CA ASP A 76 11.31 -0.50 21.94
C ASP A 76 11.32 0.90 22.57
N LEU A 77 10.38 1.11 23.49
CA LEU A 77 10.22 2.37 24.25
C LEU A 77 11.44 2.73 25.12
N ARG A 78 12.48 1.88 25.16
CA ARG A 78 13.72 2.11 25.89
C ARG A 78 14.84 2.75 25.07
N ASN A 79 14.67 2.82 23.76
CA ASN A 79 15.65 3.49 22.91
C ASN A 79 15.23 4.95 22.72
N PRO A 80 16.10 5.93 23.07
CA PRO A 80 15.86 7.32 22.70
C PRO A 80 15.70 7.33 21.18
N LEU A 81 14.54 7.82 20.70
CA LEU A 81 14.16 7.92 19.30
C LEU A 81 15.39 8.20 18.45
N PRO A 82 15.77 7.33 17.50
CA PRO A 82 16.80 7.67 16.54
C PRO A 82 16.43 9.07 16.04
N ARG A 83 17.40 9.94 15.82
CA ARG A 83 17.19 11.23 15.15
C ARG A 83 16.79 10.92 13.71
N LEU A 84 15.56 10.53 13.55
CA LEU A 84 14.93 10.29 12.28
C LEU A 84 14.98 11.63 11.56
N SER A 85 15.62 11.67 10.44
CA SER A 85 15.39 12.73 9.47
C SER A 85 13.89 12.67 9.19
N THR A 86 13.15 13.53 9.86
CA THR A 86 11.67 13.48 9.90
C THR A 86 11.06 13.71 8.52
N ASN A 87 11.89 14.11 7.55
CA ASN A 87 11.42 14.47 6.22
C ASN A 87 12.21 13.74 5.11
N ASP A 88 11.45 13.26 4.12
CA ASP A 88 12.00 12.73 2.88
C ASP A 88 12.74 13.85 2.10
N PRO A 89 14.00 13.64 1.67
CA PRO A 89 14.80 14.69 1.04
C PRO A 89 14.28 15.09 -0.35
N VAL A 90 13.50 14.26 -1.02
CA VAL A 90 12.98 14.53 -2.35
C VAL A 90 11.69 15.32 -2.27
N THR A 91 10.74 14.88 -1.49
CA THR A 91 9.40 15.48 -1.39
C THR A 91 9.32 16.57 -0.31
N GLY A 92 10.20 16.53 0.72
CA GLY A 92 10.13 17.35 1.91
C GLY A 92 8.93 17.03 2.81
N LEU A 93 8.30 15.87 2.60
CA LEU A 93 7.22 15.34 3.44
C LEU A 93 7.80 14.47 4.54
N VAL A 94 7.00 14.15 5.57
CA VAL A 94 7.48 13.27 6.65
C VAL A 94 7.77 11.85 6.13
N ASP A 95 8.58 11.09 6.87
CA ASP A 95 8.87 9.70 6.53
C ASP A 95 7.68 8.77 6.86
N LYS A 96 7.69 7.57 6.27
CA LYS A 96 6.65 6.55 6.42
C LYS A 96 6.50 6.08 7.87
N THR A 97 7.60 5.97 8.63
CA THR A 97 7.60 5.48 10.01
C THR A 97 6.90 6.47 10.93
N TYR A 98 7.28 7.74 10.85
CA TYR A 98 6.62 8.81 11.61
C TYR A 98 5.13 8.89 11.27
N PHE A 99 4.78 8.78 9.99
CA PHE A 99 3.40 8.82 9.53
C PHE A 99 2.55 7.68 10.11
N ARG A 100 3.05 6.43 10.13
CA ARG A 100 2.32 5.28 10.69
C ARG A 100 1.99 5.47 12.16
N VAL A 101 2.94 5.97 12.95
CA VAL A 101 2.72 6.30 14.36
C VAL A 101 1.67 7.40 14.50
N THR A 102 1.79 8.48 13.72
CA THR A 102 0.84 9.59 13.72
C THR A 102 -0.56 9.13 13.32
N LEU A 103 -0.70 8.32 12.27
CA LEU A 103 -1.98 7.77 11.83
C LEU A 103 -2.69 7.01 12.97
N SER A 104 -1.98 6.10 13.64
CA SER A 104 -2.52 5.32 14.75
C SER A 104 -2.98 6.23 15.91
N GLN A 105 -2.18 7.24 16.25
CA GLN A 105 -2.52 8.20 17.31
C GLN A 105 -3.73 9.06 16.94
N ARG A 106 -3.83 9.53 15.69
CA ARG A 106 -4.92 10.38 15.23
C ARG A 106 -6.24 9.61 15.11
N VAL A 107 -6.22 8.36 14.65
CA VAL A 107 -7.41 7.49 14.65
C VAL A 107 -7.88 7.24 16.09
N ALA A 108 -6.97 6.96 17.03
CA ALA A 108 -7.33 6.81 18.44
C ALA A 108 -7.89 8.12 19.05
N SER A 109 -7.39 9.28 18.63
CA SER A 109 -7.91 10.60 19.05
C SER A 109 -9.28 10.86 18.42
N GLY A 110 -9.46 10.66 17.12
CA GLY A 110 -10.73 10.79 16.42
C GLY A 110 -11.84 9.94 17.05
N ARG A 111 -11.48 8.70 17.48
CA ARG A 111 -12.38 7.81 18.21
C ARG A 111 -12.86 8.40 19.54
N ARG A 112 -11.97 9.05 20.30
CA ARG A 112 -12.33 9.66 21.60
C ARG A 112 -13.17 10.90 21.45
N HIS A 113 -12.91 11.71 20.42
CA HIS A 113 -13.53 13.01 20.22
C HIS A 113 -14.66 13.02 19.18
N LEU A 114 -14.97 11.83 18.59
CA LEU A 114 -15.97 11.66 17.53
C LEU A 114 -15.72 12.57 16.31
N GLN A 115 -14.44 12.84 16.02
CA GLN A 115 -14.04 13.68 14.89
C GLN A 115 -13.76 12.83 13.65
N PRO A 116 -14.24 13.25 12.47
CA PRO A 116 -13.95 12.56 11.24
C PRO A 116 -12.48 12.71 10.88
N LEU A 117 -11.92 11.66 10.28
CA LEU A 117 -10.56 11.63 9.81
C LEU A 117 -10.53 11.00 8.42
N SER A 118 -9.83 11.59 7.49
CA SER A 118 -9.71 11.05 6.14
C SER A 118 -8.27 10.74 5.79
N LEU A 119 -8.05 9.58 5.20
CA LEU A 119 -6.78 9.17 4.64
C LEU A 119 -6.86 9.14 3.11
N VAL A 120 -5.93 9.82 2.46
CA VAL A 120 -5.83 9.87 1.00
C VAL A 120 -4.47 9.32 0.60
N VAL A 121 -4.46 8.29 -0.24
CA VAL A 121 -3.23 7.79 -0.87
C VAL A 121 -3.21 8.23 -2.32
N PHE A 122 -2.16 8.94 -2.70
CA PHE A 122 -1.90 9.45 -4.04
C PHE A 122 -0.81 8.63 -4.71
N GLU A 123 -0.93 8.42 -6.01
CA GLU A 123 0.12 7.80 -6.82
C GLU A 123 0.29 8.54 -8.15
N LEU A 124 1.54 8.79 -8.50
CA LEU A 124 1.91 9.36 -9.81
C LEU A 124 1.79 8.30 -10.90
N ASP A 125 0.87 8.50 -11.81
CA ASP A 125 0.67 7.60 -12.94
C ASP A 125 1.83 7.70 -13.95
N GLY A 126 2.26 6.56 -14.48
CA GLY A 126 3.34 6.51 -15.47
C GLY A 126 4.75 6.69 -14.89
N PHE A 127 4.89 6.74 -13.57
CA PHE A 127 6.15 6.97 -12.86
C PHE A 127 7.24 5.98 -13.26
N GLU A 128 6.93 4.70 -13.38
CA GLU A 128 7.92 3.65 -13.72
C GLU A 128 8.54 3.82 -15.11
N ARG A 129 7.81 4.44 -16.04
CA ARG A 129 8.25 4.66 -17.42
C ARG A 129 9.12 5.90 -17.57
N ALA A 130 9.18 6.75 -16.56
CA ALA A 130 9.92 8.00 -16.59
C ALA A 130 11.40 7.80 -16.24
N ARG A 131 12.26 8.68 -16.74
CA ARG A 131 13.68 8.75 -16.36
C ARG A 131 13.84 9.19 -14.90
N PRO A 132 14.89 8.76 -14.19
CA PRO A 132 15.09 9.08 -12.77
C PRO A 132 14.96 10.58 -12.44
N GLU A 133 15.54 11.44 -13.24
CA GLU A 133 15.52 12.91 -13.00
C GLU A 133 14.10 13.47 -13.08
N ARG A 134 13.28 12.91 -13.97
CA ARG A 134 11.87 13.29 -14.10
C ARG A 134 11.01 12.73 -12.97
N ARG A 135 11.35 11.55 -12.43
CA ARG A 135 10.69 10.96 -11.26
C ARG A 135 10.86 11.86 -10.05
N ASP A 136 12.10 12.27 -9.75
CA ASP A 136 12.39 13.17 -8.64
C ASP A 136 11.71 14.54 -8.81
N GLN A 137 11.70 15.07 -10.02
CA GLN A 137 11.01 16.32 -10.30
C GLN A 137 9.51 16.22 -10.06
N ALA A 138 8.86 15.13 -10.49
CA ALA A 138 7.44 14.88 -10.27
C ALA A 138 7.11 14.73 -8.78
N LEU A 139 7.94 14.01 -8.03
CA LEU A 139 7.79 13.86 -6.57
C LEU A 139 7.92 15.20 -5.82
N ARG A 140 8.91 16.03 -6.19
CA ARG A 140 9.06 17.39 -5.61
C ARG A 140 7.84 18.26 -5.90
N LEU A 141 7.29 18.18 -7.10
CA LEU A 141 6.06 18.91 -7.47
C LEU A 141 4.85 18.41 -6.68
N LEU A 142 4.69 17.09 -6.55
CA LEU A 142 3.62 16.51 -5.74
C LEU A 142 3.74 16.94 -4.27
N GLY A 143 4.93 16.83 -3.68
CA GLY A 143 5.19 17.31 -2.34
C GLY A 143 4.90 18.80 -2.15
N SER A 144 5.26 19.63 -3.14
CA SER A 144 4.94 21.06 -3.14
C SER A 144 3.43 21.34 -3.29
N ALA A 145 2.73 20.58 -4.15
CA ALA A 145 1.29 20.69 -4.31
C ALA A 145 0.55 20.34 -3.02
N LEU A 146 0.96 19.28 -2.34
CA LEU A 146 0.40 18.86 -1.05
C LEU A 146 0.60 19.94 0.00
N ARG A 147 1.82 20.43 0.22
CA ARG A 147 2.09 21.49 1.21
C ARG A 147 1.30 22.78 0.98
N ARG A 148 0.93 23.10 -0.27
CA ARG A 148 0.09 24.27 -0.58
C ARG A 148 -1.40 24.01 -0.43
N THR A 149 -1.82 22.75 -0.48
CA THR A 149 -3.23 22.36 -0.47
C THR A 149 -3.70 21.95 0.91
N LEU A 150 -2.82 21.30 1.68
CA LEU A 150 -3.09 20.78 3.01
C LEU A 150 -2.97 21.88 4.06
N ARG A 151 -3.69 21.69 5.17
CA ARG A 151 -3.65 22.55 6.35
C ARG A 151 -2.44 22.19 7.21
N GLU A 152 -2.10 23.06 8.16
CA GLU A 152 -0.99 22.84 9.10
C GLU A 152 -1.20 21.61 10.02
N CYS A 153 -2.48 21.30 10.33
CA CYS A 153 -2.84 20.12 11.12
C CYS A 153 -2.77 18.81 10.30
N ASP A 154 -2.82 18.89 8.97
CA ASP A 154 -2.76 17.73 8.12
C ASP A 154 -1.33 17.18 8.02
N THR A 155 -1.18 15.87 7.92
CA THR A 155 0.14 15.24 7.81
C THR A 155 0.26 14.50 6.49
N ALA A 156 1.33 14.75 5.73
CA ALA A 156 1.61 14.01 4.50
C ALA A 156 3.00 13.37 4.53
N CYS A 157 3.11 12.15 4.01
CA CYS A 157 4.35 11.39 3.95
C CYS A 157 4.64 10.82 2.56
N ARG A 158 5.90 10.55 2.28
CA ARG A 158 6.27 9.66 1.18
C ARG A 158 5.98 8.22 1.58
N TYR A 159 4.94 7.65 1.02
CA TYR A 159 4.47 6.31 1.38
C TYR A 159 5.16 5.20 0.58
N GLY A 160 5.51 5.47 -0.68
CA GLY A 160 6.18 4.54 -1.59
C GLY A 160 7.01 5.27 -2.65
N ASP A 161 7.49 4.52 -3.64
CA ASP A 161 8.35 5.08 -4.69
C ASP A 161 7.64 6.16 -5.51
N ALA A 162 6.41 5.92 -5.92
CA ALA A 162 5.54 6.84 -6.65
C ALA A 162 4.40 7.40 -5.80
N ALA A 163 4.27 6.94 -4.54
CA ALA A 163 3.10 7.14 -3.72
C ALA A 163 3.36 8.08 -2.54
N VAL A 164 2.35 8.88 -2.21
CA VAL A 164 2.30 9.77 -1.05
C VAL A 164 0.98 9.55 -0.33
N ALA A 165 1.00 9.48 0.99
CA ALA A 165 -0.20 9.42 1.81
C ALA A 165 -0.41 10.75 2.55
N ALA A 166 -1.65 11.19 2.66
CA ALA A 166 -2.04 12.38 3.39
C ALA A 166 -3.17 12.07 4.38
N LEU A 167 -2.96 12.45 5.62
CA LEU A 167 -3.91 12.32 6.71
C LEU A 167 -4.55 13.69 6.94
N LEU A 168 -5.86 13.77 6.79
CA LEU A 168 -6.66 14.98 6.90
C LEU A 168 -7.47 14.93 8.19
N GLU A 169 -7.14 15.80 9.13
CA GLU A 169 -7.81 15.87 10.41
C GLU A 169 -9.13 16.66 10.32
N ASP A 170 -10.11 16.25 11.10
CA ASP A 170 -11.45 16.87 11.13
C ASP A 170 -12.01 17.14 9.72
N THR A 171 -11.86 16.13 8.85
CA THR A 171 -12.20 16.26 7.44
C THR A 171 -13.08 15.09 7.02
N PRO A 172 -14.35 15.36 6.68
CA PRO A 172 -15.25 14.35 6.16
C PRO A 172 -14.93 14.00 4.71
N GLU A 173 -15.57 12.97 4.19
CA GLU A 173 -15.39 12.43 2.84
C GLU A 173 -15.41 13.49 1.74
N SER A 174 -16.42 14.36 1.74
CA SER A 174 -16.54 15.42 0.74
C SER A 174 -15.37 16.43 0.78
N GLY A 175 -14.88 16.74 1.99
CA GLY A 175 -13.71 17.57 2.19
C GLY A 175 -12.42 16.91 1.69
N ALA A 176 -12.26 15.62 1.94
CA ALA A 176 -11.14 14.84 1.46
C ALA A 176 -11.13 14.73 -0.07
N ALA A 177 -12.29 14.45 -0.69
CA ALA A 177 -12.44 14.43 -2.13
C ALA A 177 -12.08 15.78 -2.77
N ALA A 178 -12.56 16.87 -2.20
CA ALA A 178 -12.22 18.22 -2.68
C ALA A 178 -10.73 18.54 -2.51
N ALA A 179 -10.10 18.11 -1.42
CA ALA A 179 -8.65 18.28 -1.22
C ALA A 179 -7.84 17.46 -2.23
N ALA A 180 -8.20 16.19 -2.43
CA ALA A 180 -7.55 15.32 -3.40
C ALA A 180 -7.65 15.86 -4.83
N GLU A 181 -8.83 16.34 -5.24
CA GLU A 181 -9.03 16.96 -6.54
C GLU A 181 -8.23 18.26 -6.72
N ARG A 182 -8.07 19.08 -5.67
CA ARG A 182 -7.20 20.26 -5.73
C ARG A 182 -5.74 19.88 -5.96
N VAL A 183 -5.25 18.83 -5.28
CA VAL A 183 -3.87 18.33 -5.49
C VAL A 183 -3.70 17.82 -6.91
N ARG A 184 -4.64 17.00 -7.41
CA ARG A 184 -4.62 16.47 -8.77
C ARG A 184 -4.56 17.57 -9.81
N LYS A 185 -5.45 18.56 -9.69
CA LYS A 185 -5.49 19.73 -10.60
C LYS A 185 -4.22 20.59 -10.50
N ALA A 186 -3.69 20.81 -9.31
CA ALA A 186 -2.45 21.57 -9.10
C ALA A 186 -1.25 20.90 -9.78
N LEU A 187 -1.18 19.55 -9.73
CA LEU A 187 -0.15 18.82 -10.47
C LEU A 187 -0.34 18.95 -11.98
N ALA A 188 -1.55 18.76 -12.49
CA ALA A 188 -1.86 18.84 -13.92
C ALA A 188 -1.54 20.22 -14.53
N MET A 189 -1.70 21.29 -13.77
CA MET A 189 -1.38 22.65 -14.18
C MET A 189 0.12 22.97 -14.19
N SER A 190 0.95 22.11 -13.60
CA SER A 190 2.40 22.33 -13.58
C SER A 190 3.03 21.96 -14.93
N PRO A 191 4.14 22.60 -15.34
CA PRO A 191 4.83 22.28 -16.60
C PRO A 191 5.25 20.81 -16.73
N THR A 192 5.61 20.19 -15.61
CA THR A 192 6.02 18.78 -15.53
C THR A 192 4.80 17.86 -15.40
N GLY A 193 3.68 18.35 -14.86
CA GLY A 193 2.44 17.61 -14.65
C GLY A 193 1.78 17.16 -15.96
N ARG A 194 2.14 17.76 -17.11
CA ARG A 194 1.70 17.27 -18.42
C ARG A 194 2.21 15.86 -18.77
N SER A 195 3.24 15.38 -18.09
CA SER A 195 3.84 14.06 -18.30
C SER A 195 3.38 13.02 -17.29
N PHE A 196 2.72 13.45 -16.21
CA PHE A 196 2.26 12.59 -15.12
C PHE A 196 0.84 12.98 -14.75
N THR A 197 -0.05 12.02 -14.66
CA THR A 197 -1.34 12.20 -14.02
C THR A 197 -1.29 11.70 -12.56
N LEU A 198 -2.34 11.95 -11.80
CA LEU A 198 -2.40 11.59 -10.39
C LEU A 198 -3.68 10.80 -10.11
N SER A 199 -3.50 9.58 -9.63
CA SER A 199 -4.59 8.77 -9.10
C SER A 199 -4.62 8.89 -7.58
N ALA A 200 -5.80 8.89 -6.98
CA ALA A 200 -5.95 8.95 -5.53
C ALA A 200 -7.06 8.02 -5.05
N GLY A 201 -6.83 7.41 -3.88
CA GLY A 201 -7.82 6.62 -3.15
C GLY A 201 -8.06 7.21 -1.78
N ILE A 202 -9.31 7.30 -1.37
CA ILE A 202 -9.76 7.92 -0.11
C ILE A 202 -10.47 6.88 0.75
N ALA A 203 -10.14 6.86 2.04
CA ALA A 203 -10.93 6.20 3.06
C ALA A 203 -11.12 7.13 4.26
N CYS A 204 -12.28 7.05 4.92
CA CYS A 204 -12.67 7.94 6.00
C CYS A 204 -13.02 7.15 7.27
N TYR A 205 -12.56 7.65 8.41
CA TYR A 205 -13.01 7.23 9.72
C TYR A 205 -14.21 8.12 10.12
N PRO A 206 -15.29 7.60 10.70
CA PRO A 206 -15.56 6.18 10.94
C PRO A 206 -16.26 5.45 9.77
N SER A 207 -16.59 6.14 8.67
CA SER A 207 -17.49 5.66 7.62
C SER A 207 -16.98 4.39 6.91
N HIS A 208 -15.68 4.29 6.69
CA HIS A 208 -15.08 3.19 5.94
C HIS A 208 -14.24 2.26 6.81
N ALA A 209 -13.70 2.74 7.94
CA ALA A 209 -12.85 1.94 8.82
C ALA A 209 -12.89 2.47 10.25
N LEU A 210 -12.62 1.60 11.23
CA LEU A 210 -12.61 1.94 12.66
C LEU A 210 -11.21 1.93 13.27
N ASP A 211 -10.19 1.49 12.53
CA ASP A 211 -8.79 1.46 12.95
C ASP A 211 -7.85 1.95 11.84
N ALA A 212 -6.61 2.21 12.23
CA ALA A 212 -5.60 2.81 11.35
C ALA A 212 -5.17 1.89 10.21
N HIS A 213 -5.05 0.59 10.49
CA HIS A 213 -4.63 -0.40 9.49
C HIS A 213 -5.70 -0.57 8.42
N ASP A 214 -6.96 -0.73 8.84
CA ASP A 214 -8.09 -0.90 7.93
C ASP A 214 -8.33 0.39 7.11
N LEU A 215 -8.16 1.56 7.72
CA LEU A 215 -8.26 2.84 7.04
C LEU A 215 -7.23 2.95 5.90
N LEU A 216 -5.98 2.54 6.17
CA LEU A 216 -4.92 2.53 5.17
C LEU A 216 -5.21 1.50 4.07
N ARG A 217 -5.58 0.28 4.43
CA ARG A 217 -5.93 -0.78 3.50
C ARG A 217 -7.03 -0.34 2.53
N ARG A 218 -8.11 0.26 3.05
CA ARG A 218 -9.24 0.73 2.23
C ARG A 218 -8.87 1.90 1.33
N SER A 219 -8.02 2.81 1.78
CA SER A 219 -7.54 3.91 0.91
C SER A 219 -6.65 3.38 -0.23
N VAL A 220 -5.82 2.36 0.02
CA VAL A 220 -5.02 1.69 -1.03
C VAL A 220 -5.92 0.91 -1.99
N GLN A 221 -6.97 0.24 -1.51
CA GLN A 221 -7.95 -0.42 -2.38
C GLN A 221 -8.70 0.56 -3.27
N ALA A 222 -9.11 1.72 -2.74
CA ALA A 222 -9.72 2.79 -3.52
C ALA A 222 -8.76 3.34 -4.59
N LEU A 223 -7.46 3.49 -4.26
CA LEU A 223 -6.44 3.86 -5.23
C LEU A 223 -6.31 2.80 -6.35
N ALA A 224 -6.37 1.51 -6.00
CA ALA A 224 -6.35 0.45 -7.00
C ALA A 224 -7.59 0.52 -7.92
N ALA A 225 -8.76 0.86 -7.39
CA ALA A 225 -9.97 1.11 -8.18
C ALA A 225 -9.79 2.31 -9.13
N ALA A 226 -9.20 3.42 -8.66
CA ALA A 226 -8.88 4.58 -9.48
C ALA A 226 -7.98 4.21 -10.66
N ARG A 227 -6.96 3.39 -10.42
CA ARG A 227 -6.05 2.89 -11.47
C ARG A 227 -6.75 1.98 -12.48
N ALA A 228 -7.60 1.09 -12.01
CA ALA A 228 -8.38 0.17 -12.86
C ALA A 228 -9.41 0.93 -13.71
N ALA A 229 -10.01 1.99 -13.17
CA ALA A 229 -11.01 2.81 -13.86
C ALA A 229 -10.42 3.80 -14.91
N GLY A 230 -9.09 3.76 -15.14
CA GLY A 230 -8.43 4.53 -16.20
C GLY A 230 -7.47 5.60 -15.70
N ARG A 231 -7.13 5.62 -14.40
CA ARG A 231 -6.21 6.58 -13.78
C ARG A 231 -6.71 8.03 -13.82
N ASP A 232 -5.85 8.99 -13.42
CA ASP A 232 -6.13 10.44 -13.40
C ASP A 232 -7.47 10.78 -12.73
N ARG A 233 -7.73 10.17 -11.57
CA ARG A 233 -8.98 10.35 -10.83
C ARG A 233 -8.83 10.11 -9.34
N VAL A 234 -9.86 10.51 -8.63
CA VAL A 234 -10.04 10.27 -7.21
C VAL A 234 -11.17 9.25 -7.02
N GLU A 235 -10.92 8.18 -6.30
CA GLU A 235 -11.92 7.20 -5.92
C GLU A 235 -12.04 7.13 -4.40
N ILE A 236 -13.25 6.84 -3.92
CA ILE A 236 -13.56 6.74 -2.50
C ILE A 236 -13.84 5.27 -2.19
N ALA A 237 -13.39 4.80 -1.04
CA ALA A 237 -13.64 3.45 -0.59
C ALA A 237 -15.14 3.17 -0.49
N GLY A 238 -15.57 2.01 -0.93
CA GLY A 238 -16.96 1.58 -0.75
C GLY A 238 -17.29 1.37 0.73
N VAL A 239 -18.54 1.62 1.09
CA VAL A 239 -19.11 1.22 2.38
C VAL A 239 -19.58 -0.22 2.22
N ASP A 240 -19.06 -1.16 3.02
CA ASP A 240 -19.55 -2.55 3.06
C ASP A 240 -20.79 -2.66 3.93
#